data_8b82ede83180a24355b38233f0ab56a1
#
_entry.id   8b82ede83180a24355b38233f0ab56a1
#
_cell.length_a   1.000
_cell.length_b   1.000
_cell.length_c   1.000
_cell.angle_alpha   90.00
_cell.angle_beta   90.00
_cell.angle_gamma   90.00
#
_symmetry.space_group_name_H-M   'P 1'
#
loop_
_entity.id
_entity.type
_entity.pdbx_description
1 polymer ?
#
loop_
_entity_poly.entity_id
_entity_poly.type
_entity_poly.pdbx_seq_one_letter_code
_entity_poly.pdbx_strand_id
1 'polypeptide(L)'
;MNPRMLEGSARRFLPALLLVAVVVAVHGNAIQNGFVWDDKFIVVDNPDTRDLSRLPDVLLSPDEMKPYYRPLTRASFLVDYRVFGLNPRAYHLVNLVLHAAAVLLLYALGLRLFGARPPALVAALLLAVHPIHSEAVAFVSARNNIFALCFALLALLLFIDAAERRSQARAALSAVALLFAMLAKEPGLMALPVLALWLLVPALPGSKAGPRRWRLLLPHAAAVALYFGLRTAALGAPVASAGVLPGLWTRLAQNYYVLPRYLLLALFPRDLGPYHEVPANYATLWWLPLIWTAIALTVVLVARRPSTAAVLGLLLLAMNLAPIVNIVPIPSTSMAERFFYIPAAGLWLLVADLARRASARIGARAFAAVGVVAAVALGLRTSRRDRDWRDDVTLFRSAIAAEPASLTAHFNYGNALKDKGAFAEARQQWQAALAIDPQDPGTHAQLGTLAAVGGDYGAAERHYRIALRGDGSLSEAHLNLARICERSGRTQEAREHYLAAALDPTFSEQARSRLQALATPAPAAK
;
A
#
# COMPACT_ATOMS: atom_id res chain seq x y z
N MET A 1 -19.95 9.86 43.85
CA MET A 1 -18.71 9.53 43.13
C MET A 1 -17.66 10.58 43.49
N ASN A 2 -16.49 10.15 43.98
CA ASN A 2 -15.46 11.07 44.51
C ASN A 2 -14.83 11.88 43.37
N PRO A 3 -14.85 13.25 43.36
CA PRO A 3 -14.28 14.06 42.28
C PRO A 3 -12.81 13.76 41.96
N ARG A 4 -12.01 13.35 42.96
CA ARG A 4 -10.60 12.96 42.79
C ARG A 4 -10.41 11.69 41.99
N MET A 5 -11.37 10.75 41.96
CA MET A 5 -11.33 9.55 41.11
C MET A 5 -11.65 9.88 39.66
N LEU A 6 -12.50 10.85 39.39
CA LEU A 6 -12.82 11.34 38.06
C LEU A 6 -11.64 12.12 37.43
N GLU A 7 -10.97 12.99 38.24
CA GLU A 7 -9.76 13.68 37.78
C GLU A 7 -8.59 12.73 37.45
N GLY A 8 -8.40 11.69 38.24
CA GLY A 8 -7.37 10.67 37.99
C GLY A 8 -7.62 9.86 36.73
N SER A 9 -8.90 9.52 36.45
CA SER A 9 -9.28 8.80 35.22
C SER A 9 -9.20 9.70 33.98
N ALA A 10 -9.67 10.93 34.04
CA ALA A 10 -9.60 11.89 32.92
C ALA A 10 -8.14 12.14 32.49
N ARG A 11 -7.22 12.36 33.44
CA ARG A 11 -5.79 12.54 33.16
C ARG A 11 -5.13 11.30 32.52
N ARG A 12 -5.70 10.12 32.71
CA ARG A 12 -5.20 8.88 32.12
C ARG A 12 -5.50 8.76 30.64
N PHE A 13 -6.68 9.22 30.19
CA PHE A 13 -7.14 9.13 28.81
C PHE A 13 -6.77 10.35 27.97
N LEU A 14 -6.36 11.47 28.58
CA LEU A 14 -6.02 12.71 27.89
C LEU A 14 -4.99 12.50 26.75
N PRO A 15 -3.90 11.74 26.89
CA PRO A 15 -2.96 11.51 25.78
C PRO A 15 -3.60 10.77 24.60
N ALA A 16 -4.47 9.79 24.86
CA ALA A 16 -5.17 9.05 23.82
C ALA A 16 -6.16 9.95 23.06
N LEU A 17 -6.92 10.78 23.78
CA LEU A 17 -7.83 11.75 23.18
C LEU A 17 -7.08 12.80 22.35
N LEU A 18 -5.93 13.29 22.85
CA LEU A 18 -5.08 14.21 22.11
C LEU A 18 -4.58 13.57 20.80
N LEU A 19 -4.13 12.32 20.82
CA LEU A 19 -3.68 11.61 19.62
C LEU A 19 -4.81 11.48 18.59
N VAL A 20 -6.03 11.13 19.02
CA VAL A 20 -7.20 11.08 18.13
C VAL A 20 -7.51 12.45 17.55
N ALA A 21 -7.49 13.50 18.38
CA ALA A 21 -7.72 14.88 17.94
C ALA A 21 -6.66 15.31 16.90
N VAL A 22 -5.39 14.95 17.10
CA VAL A 22 -4.31 15.23 16.14
C VAL A 22 -4.56 14.48 14.82
N VAL A 23 -4.92 13.21 14.84
CA VAL A 23 -5.24 12.44 13.62
C VAL A 23 -6.38 13.12 12.86
N VAL A 24 -7.46 13.52 13.55
CA VAL A 24 -8.59 14.22 12.93
C VAL A 24 -8.18 15.58 12.38
N ALA A 25 -7.37 16.36 13.12
CA ALA A 25 -6.92 17.68 12.69
C ALA A 25 -6.01 17.61 11.44
N VAL A 26 -5.18 16.57 11.34
CA VAL A 26 -4.19 16.39 10.25
C VAL A 26 -4.82 15.77 9.01
N HIS A 27 -5.56 14.67 9.17
CA HIS A 27 -6.09 13.86 8.07
C HIS A 27 -7.60 14.07 7.81
N GLY A 28 -8.29 14.88 8.62
CA GLY A 28 -9.74 15.05 8.48
C GLY A 28 -10.20 15.64 7.14
N ASN A 29 -9.33 16.35 6.44
CA ASN A 29 -9.61 16.86 5.10
C ASN A 29 -9.70 15.73 4.05
N ALA A 30 -9.04 14.58 4.27
CA ALA A 30 -9.13 13.41 3.38
C ALA A 30 -10.58 12.87 3.27
N ILE A 31 -11.44 13.12 4.27
CA ILE A 31 -12.86 12.74 4.21
C ILE A 31 -13.60 13.38 3.01
N GLN A 32 -13.10 14.50 2.48
CA GLN A 32 -13.70 15.18 1.33
C GLN A 32 -13.20 14.67 -0.02
N ASN A 33 -12.25 13.75 -0.03
CA ASN A 33 -11.69 13.18 -1.25
C ASN A 33 -12.70 12.24 -1.94
N GLY A 34 -12.56 12.11 -3.26
CA GLY A 34 -13.27 11.13 -4.07
C GLY A 34 -12.59 9.76 -4.07
N PHE A 35 -13.18 8.83 -4.81
CA PHE A 35 -12.48 7.60 -5.20
C PHE A 35 -11.48 7.93 -6.30
N VAL A 36 -10.25 7.45 -6.15
CA VAL A 36 -9.14 7.72 -7.08
C VAL A 36 -8.43 6.43 -7.48
N TRP A 37 -7.86 6.41 -8.67
CA TRP A 37 -6.98 5.37 -9.15
C TRP A 37 -7.61 3.96 -9.01
N ASP A 38 -6.93 3.03 -8.28
CA ASP A 38 -7.41 1.66 -8.06
C ASP A 38 -8.75 1.59 -7.30
N ASP A 39 -9.16 2.64 -6.55
CA ASP A 39 -10.46 2.68 -5.87
C ASP A 39 -11.61 2.50 -6.85
N LYS A 40 -11.46 3.05 -8.08
CA LYS A 40 -12.49 2.92 -9.10
C LYS A 40 -12.69 1.46 -9.47
N PHE A 41 -11.59 0.76 -9.73
CA PHE A 41 -11.61 -0.64 -10.13
C PHE A 41 -11.97 -1.58 -8.98
N ILE A 42 -11.40 -1.37 -7.77
CA ILE A 42 -11.57 -2.28 -6.63
C ILE A 42 -12.93 -2.08 -5.94
N VAL A 43 -13.44 -0.82 -5.90
CA VAL A 43 -14.65 -0.48 -5.13
C VAL A 43 -15.80 -0.07 -6.03
N VAL A 44 -15.57 0.92 -6.96
CA VAL A 44 -16.68 1.56 -7.69
C VAL A 44 -17.22 0.66 -8.79
N ASP A 45 -16.35 0.07 -9.60
CA ASP A 45 -16.76 -0.73 -10.77
C ASP A 45 -16.88 -2.22 -10.45
N ASN A 46 -16.50 -2.64 -9.23
CA ASN A 46 -16.52 -4.03 -8.82
C ASN A 46 -17.91 -4.46 -8.31
N PRO A 47 -18.64 -5.30 -9.05
CA PRO A 47 -19.95 -5.78 -8.62
C PRO A 47 -19.87 -6.68 -7.38
N ASP A 48 -18.74 -7.36 -7.16
CA ASP A 48 -18.56 -8.28 -6.04
C ASP A 48 -18.52 -7.57 -4.69
N THR A 49 -18.26 -6.26 -4.66
CA THR A 49 -18.31 -5.45 -3.44
C THR A 49 -19.73 -5.00 -3.06
N ARG A 50 -20.74 -5.26 -3.88
CA ARG A 50 -22.10 -4.74 -3.72
C ARG A 50 -23.07 -5.67 -3.02
N ASP A 51 -22.73 -6.95 -2.90
CA ASP A 51 -23.61 -7.97 -2.34
C ASP A 51 -22.95 -8.67 -1.15
N LEU A 52 -23.47 -8.41 0.06
CA LEU A 52 -22.95 -9.00 1.31
C LEU A 52 -23.11 -10.53 1.34
N SER A 53 -24.04 -11.12 0.55
CA SER A 53 -24.19 -12.57 0.45
C SER A 53 -22.95 -13.25 -0.14
N ARG A 54 -22.10 -12.49 -0.86
CA ARG A 54 -20.85 -12.96 -1.44
C ARG A 54 -19.67 -13.01 -0.45
N LEU A 55 -19.90 -12.65 0.81
CA LEU A 55 -18.87 -12.71 1.85
C LEU A 55 -18.16 -14.07 1.95
N PRO A 56 -18.84 -15.24 1.86
CA PRO A 56 -18.16 -16.53 1.80
C PRO A 56 -17.25 -16.69 0.58
N ASP A 57 -17.66 -16.19 -0.58
CA ASP A 57 -16.88 -16.26 -1.83
C ASP A 57 -15.59 -15.45 -1.71
N VAL A 58 -15.64 -14.30 -1.05
CA VAL A 58 -14.48 -13.43 -0.80
C VAL A 58 -13.37 -14.16 -0.04
N LEU A 59 -13.71 -15.09 0.85
CA LEU A 59 -12.73 -15.87 1.61
C LEU A 59 -12.00 -16.92 0.74
N LEU A 60 -12.60 -17.37 -0.36
CA LEU A 60 -12.10 -18.46 -1.19
C LEU A 60 -11.79 -18.04 -2.64
N SER A 61 -11.85 -16.74 -2.94
CA SER A 61 -11.49 -16.20 -4.25
C SER A 61 -10.29 -15.25 -4.18
N PRO A 62 -9.52 -15.13 -5.27
CA PRO A 62 -8.46 -14.14 -5.37
C PRO A 62 -9.02 -12.71 -5.33
N ASP A 63 -8.15 -11.73 -5.11
CA ASP A 63 -8.43 -10.32 -5.34
C ASP A 63 -8.67 -10.07 -6.86
N GLU A 64 -9.42 -9.04 -7.19
CA GLU A 64 -9.62 -8.60 -8.58
C GLU A 64 -8.30 -8.26 -9.26
N MET A 65 -7.38 -7.68 -8.52
CA MET A 65 -6.00 -7.45 -8.92
C MET A 65 -5.15 -8.70 -8.65
N LYS A 66 -5.40 -9.80 -9.36
CA LYS A 66 -4.53 -10.98 -9.26
C LYS A 66 -3.03 -10.57 -9.34
N PRO A 67 -2.16 -11.16 -8.54
CA PRO A 67 -2.28 -12.41 -7.78
C PRO A 67 -2.45 -12.22 -6.26
N TYR A 68 -3.21 -11.26 -5.80
CA TYR A 68 -3.35 -10.96 -4.37
C TYR A 68 -4.48 -11.75 -3.71
N TYR A 69 -4.33 -11.99 -2.40
CA TYR A 69 -5.34 -12.62 -1.54
C TYR A 69 -5.50 -11.81 -0.26
N ARG A 70 -6.49 -10.91 -0.21
CA ARG A 70 -6.72 -9.95 0.87
C ARG A 70 -8.20 -9.93 1.32
N PRO A 71 -8.74 -11.08 1.76
CA PRO A 71 -10.17 -11.23 2.00
C PRO A 71 -10.70 -10.29 3.08
N LEU A 72 -9.91 -9.92 4.10
CA LEU A 72 -10.34 -8.98 5.14
C LEU A 72 -10.61 -7.59 4.58
N THR A 73 -9.75 -7.11 3.69
CA THR A 73 -9.93 -5.79 3.05
C THR A 73 -11.16 -5.80 2.15
N ARG A 74 -11.33 -6.84 1.31
CA ARG A 74 -12.51 -6.99 0.44
C ARG A 74 -13.79 -7.08 1.26
N ALA A 75 -13.81 -7.90 2.33
CA ALA A 75 -14.94 -8.00 3.25
C ALA A 75 -15.30 -6.64 3.86
N SER A 76 -14.30 -5.80 4.18
CA SER A 76 -14.56 -4.46 4.71
C SER A 76 -15.27 -3.55 3.69
N PHE A 77 -14.96 -3.67 2.39
CA PHE A 77 -15.66 -2.91 1.34
C PHE A 77 -17.09 -3.38 1.12
N LEU A 78 -17.35 -4.68 1.24
CA LEU A 78 -18.72 -5.22 1.26
C LEU A 78 -19.57 -4.63 2.39
N VAL A 79 -18.98 -4.54 3.60
CA VAL A 79 -19.65 -3.93 4.75
C VAL A 79 -19.87 -2.43 4.52
N ASP A 80 -18.86 -1.72 4.04
CA ASP A 80 -18.96 -0.28 3.74
C ASP A 80 -20.07 -0.03 2.71
N TYR A 81 -20.10 -0.79 1.62
CA TYR A 81 -21.14 -0.64 0.61
C TYR A 81 -22.54 -0.92 1.16
N ARG A 82 -22.70 -1.97 1.98
CA ARG A 82 -23.98 -2.32 2.59
C ARG A 82 -24.53 -1.22 3.50
N VAL A 83 -23.63 -0.49 4.18
CA VAL A 83 -24.00 0.55 5.16
C VAL A 83 -24.09 1.93 4.52
N PHE A 84 -23.20 2.27 3.59
CA PHE A 84 -23.00 3.62 3.09
C PHE A 84 -23.20 3.78 1.58
N GLY A 85 -23.42 2.68 0.83
CA GLY A 85 -23.40 2.70 -0.64
C GLY A 85 -22.03 3.14 -1.16
N LEU A 86 -21.99 3.80 -2.31
CA LEU A 86 -20.77 4.37 -2.91
C LEU A 86 -20.53 5.82 -2.42
N ASN A 87 -20.62 6.07 -1.11
CA ASN A 87 -20.31 7.38 -0.54
C ASN A 87 -18.81 7.43 -0.16
N PRO A 88 -17.93 8.10 -0.93
CA PRO A 88 -16.49 8.10 -0.67
C PRO A 88 -16.13 8.66 0.70
N ARG A 89 -16.89 9.63 1.21
CA ARG A 89 -16.65 10.23 2.55
C ARG A 89 -16.69 9.18 3.66
N ALA A 90 -17.60 8.22 3.57
CA ALA A 90 -17.71 7.17 4.56
C ALA A 90 -16.51 6.21 4.53
N TYR A 91 -16.03 5.85 3.33
CA TYR A 91 -14.85 5.00 3.17
C TYR A 91 -13.58 5.67 3.72
N HIS A 92 -13.42 6.98 3.46
CA HIS A 92 -12.31 7.75 4.04
C HIS A 92 -12.43 7.89 5.55
N LEU A 93 -13.66 8.06 6.09
CA LEU A 93 -13.88 8.09 7.53
C LEU A 93 -13.48 6.76 8.19
N VAL A 94 -13.81 5.62 7.57
CA VAL A 94 -13.38 4.30 8.06
C VAL A 94 -11.85 4.20 8.08
N ASN A 95 -11.16 4.64 7.02
CA ASN A 95 -9.69 4.66 7.00
C ASN A 95 -9.12 5.55 8.11
N LEU A 96 -9.72 6.72 8.34
CA LEU A 96 -9.30 7.64 9.40
C LEU A 96 -9.45 7.02 10.80
N VAL A 97 -10.58 6.36 11.06
CA VAL A 97 -10.82 5.64 12.33
C VAL A 97 -9.82 4.52 12.53
N LEU A 98 -9.56 3.74 11.49
CA LEU A 98 -8.56 2.67 11.52
C LEU A 98 -7.14 3.21 11.74
N HIS A 99 -6.79 4.35 11.12
CA HIS A 99 -5.50 4.99 11.35
C HIS A 99 -5.37 5.50 12.79
N ALA A 100 -6.42 6.10 13.35
CA ALA A 100 -6.44 6.47 14.75
C ALA A 100 -6.25 5.25 15.68
N ALA A 101 -6.87 4.12 15.35
CA ALA A 101 -6.66 2.86 16.09
C ALA A 101 -5.20 2.39 16.00
N ALA A 102 -4.55 2.45 14.82
CA ALA A 102 -3.13 2.12 14.66
C ALA A 102 -2.22 3.02 15.51
N VAL A 103 -2.51 4.34 15.53
CA VAL A 103 -1.78 5.32 16.36
C VAL A 103 -1.92 4.99 17.86
N LEU A 104 -3.14 4.65 18.31
CA LEU A 104 -3.38 4.26 19.71
C LEU A 104 -2.73 2.94 20.08
N LEU A 105 -2.72 1.95 19.17
CA LEU A 105 -2.03 0.67 19.38
C LEU A 105 -0.52 0.87 19.46
N LEU A 106 0.07 1.73 18.62
CA LEU A 106 1.50 2.07 18.70
C LEU A 106 1.81 2.82 20.00
N TYR A 107 0.92 3.72 20.44
CA TYR A 107 1.05 4.38 21.74
C TYR A 107 1.03 3.37 22.90
N ALA A 108 0.09 2.42 22.88
CA ALA A 108 -0.01 1.37 23.88
C ALA A 108 1.24 0.48 23.90
N LEU A 109 1.76 0.09 22.72
CA LEU A 109 3.02 -0.63 22.60
C LEU A 109 4.19 0.19 23.14
N GLY A 110 4.28 1.48 22.78
CA GLY A 110 5.29 2.41 23.30
C GLY A 110 5.24 2.50 24.82
N LEU A 111 4.06 2.64 25.43
CA LEU A 111 3.91 2.63 26.89
C LEU A 111 4.47 1.34 27.52
N ARG A 112 4.21 0.22 26.88
CA ARG A 112 4.69 -1.09 27.35
C ARG A 112 6.22 -1.21 27.28
N LEU A 113 6.82 -0.67 26.24
CA LEU A 113 8.26 -0.78 25.95
C LEU A 113 9.09 0.24 26.74
N PHE A 114 8.62 1.47 26.83
CA PHE A 114 9.35 2.57 27.49
C PHE A 114 9.04 2.70 28.98
N GLY A 115 7.89 2.22 29.45
CA GLY A 115 7.40 2.45 30.81
C GLY A 115 7.08 3.93 31.10
N ALA A 116 7.11 4.79 30.07
CA ALA A 116 6.97 6.24 30.21
C ALA A 116 6.14 6.82 29.04
N ARG A 117 5.30 7.85 29.35
CA ARG A 117 4.42 8.50 28.37
C ARG A 117 5.16 9.32 27.31
N PRO A 118 6.20 10.14 27.61
CA PRO A 118 6.78 11.02 26.62
C PRO A 118 7.33 10.31 25.37
N PRO A 119 8.19 9.27 25.48
CA PRO A 119 8.69 8.59 24.29
C PRO A 119 7.59 7.80 23.56
N ALA A 120 6.60 7.24 24.27
CA ALA A 120 5.45 6.59 23.65
C ALA A 120 4.62 7.57 22.82
N LEU A 121 4.42 8.81 23.31
CA LEU A 121 3.77 9.89 22.57
C LEU A 121 4.57 10.30 21.33
N VAL A 122 5.90 10.36 21.40
CA VAL A 122 6.74 10.69 20.24
C VAL A 122 6.52 9.68 19.11
N ALA A 123 6.58 8.37 19.41
CA ALA A 123 6.35 7.33 18.40
C ALA A 123 4.95 7.43 17.78
N ALA A 124 3.92 7.59 18.62
CA ALA A 124 2.53 7.67 18.16
C ALA A 124 2.24 8.97 17.38
N LEU A 125 2.79 10.12 17.81
CA LEU A 125 2.66 11.39 17.09
C LEU A 125 3.32 11.32 15.71
N LEU A 126 4.50 10.72 15.59
CA LEU A 126 5.14 10.56 14.28
C LEU A 126 4.29 9.71 13.34
N LEU A 127 3.65 8.64 13.83
CA LEU A 127 2.69 7.89 13.02
C LEU A 127 1.47 8.75 12.64
N ALA A 128 0.99 9.60 13.55
CA ALA A 128 -0.20 10.42 13.35
C ALA A 128 0.00 11.62 12.42
N VAL A 129 1.23 12.18 12.33
CA VAL A 129 1.42 13.46 11.64
C VAL A 129 2.35 13.39 10.42
N HIS A 130 3.02 12.23 10.17
CA HIS A 130 4.06 12.19 9.15
C HIS A 130 3.47 12.01 7.74
N PRO A 131 3.85 12.86 6.76
CA PRO A 131 3.22 12.87 5.43
C PRO A 131 3.49 11.60 4.59
N ILE A 132 4.47 10.76 4.94
CA ILE A 132 4.69 9.45 4.29
C ILE A 132 3.51 8.50 4.49
N HIS A 133 2.60 8.81 5.43
CA HIS A 133 1.41 8.01 5.72
C HIS A 133 0.18 8.46 4.93
N SER A 134 0.24 9.61 4.25
CA SER A 134 -0.89 10.16 3.49
C SER A 134 -1.45 9.18 2.48
N GLU A 135 -0.60 8.48 1.73
CA GLU A 135 -1.05 7.47 0.77
C GLU A 135 -1.84 6.35 1.45
N ALA A 136 -1.38 5.84 2.59
CA ALA A 136 -2.08 4.76 3.29
C ALA A 136 -3.44 5.20 3.86
N VAL A 137 -3.61 6.49 4.22
CA VAL A 137 -4.81 7.03 4.87
C VAL A 137 -5.80 7.59 3.86
N ALA A 138 -5.31 8.41 2.92
CA ALA A 138 -6.14 9.13 1.94
C ALA A 138 -6.52 8.30 0.71
N PHE A 139 -5.88 7.15 0.47
CA PHE A 139 -6.21 6.20 -0.58
C PHE A 139 -7.06 5.06 -0.01
N VAL A 140 -8.32 4.93 -0.46
CA VAL A 140 -9.26 3.96 0.12
C VAL A 140 -8.75 2.52 -0.02
N SER A 141 -8.24 2.16 -1.18
CA SER A 141 -7.71 0.81 -1.46
C SER A 141 -6.44 0.47 -0.67
N ALA A 142 -5.74 1.47 -0.12
CA ALA A 142 -4.57 1.25 0.73
C ALA A 142 -4.94 0.84 2.17
N ARG A 143 -6.22 0.73 2.52
CA ARG A 143 -6.75 0.26 3.81
C ARG A 143 -6.10 -1.03 4.31
N ASN A 144 -5.71 -1.91 3.40
CA ASN A 144 -5.01 -3.15 3.70
C ASN A 144 -3.75 -2.93 4.55
N ASN A 145 -3.02 -1.82 4.35
CA ASN A 145 -1.84 -1.47 5.15
C ASN A 145 -2.23 -1.10 6.58
N ILE A 146 -3.32 -0.36 6.75
CA ILE A 146 -3.79 0.09 8.07
C ILE A 146 -4.27 -1.11 8.88
N PHE A 147 -5.10 -1.98 8.29
CA PHE A 147 -5.53 -3.23 8.94
C PHE A 147 -4.33 -4.09 9.35
N ALA A 148 -3.39 -4.32 8.42
CA ALA A 148 -2.24 -5.17 8.70
C ALA A 148 -1.40 -4.62 9.87
N LEU A 149 -1.18 -3.29 9.94
CA LEU A 149 -0.48 -2.66 11.07
C LEU A 149 -1.29 -2.78 12.37
N CYS A 150 -2.59 -2.48 12.37
CA CYS A 150 -3.44 -2.59 13.55
C CYS A 150 -3.38 -4.00 14.15
N PHE A 151 -3.59 -5.01 13.32
CA PHE A 151 -3.60 -6.40 13.79
C PHE A 151 -2.20 -6.91 14.15
N ALA A 152 -1.13 -6.46 13.47
CA ALA A 152 0.24 -6.80 13.85
C ALA A 152 0.62 -6.19 15.21
N LEU A 153 0.28 -4.92 15.47
CA LEU A 153 0.50 -4.28 16.77
C LEU A 153 -0.33 -4.93 17.88
N LEU A 154 -1.57 -5.30 17.60
CA LEU A 154 -2.43 -6.02 18.54
C LEU A 154 -1.85 -7.41 18.84
N ALA A 155 -1.38 -8.14 17.83
CA ALA A 155 -0.73 -9.43 18.00
C ALA A 155 0.51 -9.31 18.90
N LEU A 156 1.35 -8.30 18.69
CA LEU A 156 2.52 -8.00 19.52
C LEU A 156 2.14 -7.71 20.98
N LEU A 157 1.17 -6.84 21.22
CA LEU A 157 0.71 -6.50 22.57
C LEU A 157 0.18 -7.73 23.31
N LEU A 158 -0.65 -8.53 22.65
CA LEU A 158 -1.20 -9.76 23.22
C LEU A 158 -0.12 -10.82 23.46
N PHE A 159 0.88 -10.92 22.57
CA PHE A 159 1.99 -11.85 22.72
C PHE A 159 2.92 -11.50 23.88
N ILE A 160 3.24 -10.21 24.03
CA ILE A 160 4.03 -9.72 25.18
C ILE A 160 3.34 -10.11 26.48
N ASP A 161 2.03 -9.87 26.57
CA ASP A 161 1.24 -10.23 27.74
C ASP A 161 1.14 -11.76 27.93
N ALA A 162 1.02 -12.54 26.84
CA ALA A 162 1.07 -14.00 26.86
C ALA A 162 2.42 -14.52 27.37
N ALA A 163 3.52 -13.90 26.93
CA ALA A 163 4.88 -14.29 27.32
C ALA A 163 5.16 -13.99 28.81
N GLU A 164 4.68 -12.86 29.33
CA GLU A 164 4.84 -12.49 30.74
C GLU A 164 3.99 -13.37 31.65
N ARG A 165 2.73 -13.63 31.30
CA ARG A 165 1.78 -14.40 32.08
C ARG A 165 1.85 -15.92 31.80
N ARG A 166 2.66 -16.37 30.86
CA ARG A 166 2.75 -17.74 30.36
C ARG A 166 1.39 -18.33 29.97
N SER A 167 0.55 -17.52 29.31
CA SER A 167 -0.84 -17.86 29.01
C SER A 167 -1.01 -18.32 27.57
N GLN A 168 -1.41 -19.57 27.36
CA GLN A 168 -1.75 -20.11 26.04
C GLN A 168 -3.00 -19.45 25.44
N ALA A 169 -3.99 -19.10 26.25
CA ALA A 169 -5.19 -18.43 25.79
C ALA A 169 -4.86 -17.03 25.16
N ARG A 170 -3.94 -16.28 25.78
CA ARG A 170 -3.48 -15.00 25.24
C ARG A 170 -2.62 -15.18 23.99
N ALA A 171 -1.81 -16.23 23.93
CA ALA A 171 -1.07 -16.60 22.73
C ALA A 171 -2.00 -16.97 21.58
N ALA A 172 -3.11 -17.65 21.85
CA ALA A 172 -4.13 -17.94 20.85
C ALA A 172 -4.83 -16.67 20.36
N LEU A 173 -5.17 -15.71 21.23
CA LEU A 173 -5.70 -14.41 20.82
C LEU A 173 -4.70 -13.61 19.98
N SER A 174 -3.41 -13.66 20.33
CA SER A 174 -2.33 -13.07 19.52
C SER A 174 -2.24 -13.73 18.14
N ALA A 175 -2.39 -15.05 18.06
CA ALA A 175 -2.38 -15.78 16.79
C ALA A 175 -3.59 -15.45 15.92
N VAL A 176 -4.76 -15.23 16.50
CA VAL A 176 -5.95 -14.74 15.78
C VAL A 176 -5.67 -13.34 15.22
N ALA A 177 -5.10 -12.43 16.01
CA ALA A 177 -4.72 -11.12 15.51
C ALA A 177 -3.68 -11.22 14.37
N LEU A 178 -2.67 -12.11 14.48
CA LEU A 178 -1.72 -12.36 13.39
C LEU A 178 -2.42 -12.88 12.12
N LEU A 179 -3.39 -13.79 12.23
CA LEU A 179 -4.18 -14.27 11.11
C LEU A 179 -4.90 -13.11 10.41
N PHE A 180 -5.55 -12.22 11.15
CA PHE A 180 -6.21 -11.05 10.58
C PHE A 180 -5.21 -10.09 9.92
N ALA A 181 -4.00 -9.93 10.46
CA ALA A 181 -2.95 -9.15 9.81
C ALA A 181 -2.58 -9.73 8.44
N MET A 182 -2.43 -11.06 8.33
CA MET A 182 -2.14 -11.76 7.07
C MET A 182 -3.31 -11.71 6.09
N LEU A 183 -4.56 -11.87 6.56
CA LEU A 183 -5.77 -11.77 5.73
C LEU A 183 -6.03 -10.33 5.23
N ALA A 184 -5.45 -9.32 5.88
CA ALA A 184 -5.48 -7.94 5.41
C ALA A 184 -4.44 -7.69 4.32
N LYS A 185 -3.19 -8.12 4.55
CA LYS A 185 -2.08 -7.96 3.61
C LYS A 185 -0.95 -8.94 3.92
N GLU A 186 -0.30 -9.46 2.89
CA GLU A 186 0.77 -10.46 2.98
C GLU A 186 1.91 -10.09 3.95
N PRO A 187 2.39 -8.81 4.00
CA PRO A 187 3.39 -8.38 4.98
C PRO A 187 2.98 -8.55 6.45
N GLY A 188 1.70 -8.75 6.77
CA GLY A 188 1.25 -9.11 8.11
C GLY A 188 1.96 -10.35 8.68
N LEU A 189 2.42 -11.26 7.81
CA LEU A 189 3.25 -12.42 8.19
C LEU A 189 4.55 -12.01 8.91
N MET A 190 5.09 -10.83 8.60
CA MET A 190 6.35 -10.35 9.18
C MET A 190 6.27 -10.05 10.68
N ALA A 191 5.08 -10.02 11.26
CA ALA A 191 4.94 -9.99 12.71
C ALA A 191 5.42 -11.31 13.37
N LEU A 192 5.27 -12.47 12.70
CA LEU A 192 5.68 -13.76 13.25
C LEU A 192 7.18 -13.84 13.61
N PRO A 193 8.14 -13.53 12.71
CA PRO A 193 9.55 -13.53 13.09
C PRO A 193 9.85 -12.53 14.22
N VAL A 194 9.14 -11.41 14.31
CA VAL A 194 9.29 -10.46 15.41
C VAL A 194 8.84 -11.10 16.75
N LEU A 195 7.69 -11.82 16.75
CA LEU A 195 7.21 -12.56 17.94
C LEU A 195 8.20 -13.66 18.35
N ALA A 196 8.74 -14.40 17.38
CA ALA A 196 9.72 -15.45 17.64
C ALA A 196 11.02 -14.87 18.22
N LEU A 197 11.54 -13.80 17.62
CA LEU A 197 12.75 -13.11 18.10
C LEU A 197 12.54 -12.47 19.48
N TRP A 198 11.30 -12.04 19.81
CA TRP A 198 10.98 -11.56 21.15
C TRP A 198 11.35 -12.57 22.23
N LEU A 199 11.12 -13.86 21.99
CA LEU A 199 11.46 -14.94 22.95
C LEU A 199 12.96 -15.22 23.03
N LEU A 200 13.73 -14.91 21.98
CA LEU A 200 15.14 -15.23 21.85
C LEU A 200 16.08 -14.11 22.32
N VAL A 201 15.61 -12.85 22.33
CA VAL A 201 16.44 -11.70 22.68
C VAL A 201 16.41 -11.44 24.19
N PRO A 202 17.52 -11.68 24.94
CA PRO A 202 17.55 -11.57 26.40
C PRO A 202 17.27 -10.17 26.94
N ALA A 203 17.50 -9.13 26.13
CA ALA A 203 17.25 -7.73 26.49
C ALA A 203 15.76 -7.37 26.55
N LEU A 204 14.86 -8.26 26.13
CA LEU A 204 13.42 -8.00 26.09
C LEU A 204 12.72 -8.50 27.36
N PRO A 205 11.76 -7.72 27.93
CA PRO A 205 11.04 -8.13 29.13
C PRO A 205 10.30 -9.46 28.89
N GLY A 206 10.42 -10.36 29.85
CA GLY A 206 9.79 -11.66 29.70
C GLY A 206 10.57 -12.66 28.84
N SER A 207 11.69 -12.28 28.21
CA SER A 207 12.53 -13.15 27.39
C SER A 207 13.38 -14.17 28.17
N LYS A 208 13.36 -14.15 29.51
CA LYS A 208 14.12 -15.14 30.31
C LYS A 208 13.76 -16.53 29.85
N ALA A 209 14.67 -17.13 29.11
CA ALA A 209 14.51 -18.40 28.41
C ALA A 209 14.18 -19.54 29.41
N GLY A 210 13.00 -20.11 29.23
CA GLY A 210 12.68 -21.40 29.81
C GLY A 210 12.31 -22.37 28.69
N PRO A 211 12.65 -23.64 28.77
CA PRO A 211 12.55 -24.61 27.67
C PRO A 211 11.13 -24.84 27.13
N ARG A 212 10.12 -24.23 27.71
CA ARG A 212 8.70 -24.40 27.30
C ARG A 212 8.07 -23.18 26.65
N ARG A 213 8.77 -22.04 26.50
CA ARG A 213 8.16 -20.79 25.96
C ARG A 213 7.87 -20.84 24.47
N TRP A 214 8.62 -21.61 23.69
CA TRP A 214 8.34 -21.84 22.29
C TRP A 214 6.92 -22.34 22.01
N ARG A 215 6.29 -23.01 23.01
CA ARG A 215 4.89 -23.47 22.92
C ARG A 215 3.89 -22.32 22.70
N LEU A 216 4.24 -21.09 23.10
CA LEU A 216 3.43 -19.91 22.81
C LEU A 216 3.35 -19.58 21.32
N LEU A 217 4.28 -20.11 20.50
CA LEU A 217 4.26 -19.95 19.04
C LEU A 217 3.41 -21.01 18.33
N LEU A 218 2.98 -22.09 18.99
CA LEU A 218 2.17 -23.13 18.36
C LEU A 218 0.85 -22.61 17.78
N PRO A 219 0.06 -21.76 18.47
CA PRO A 219 -1.15 -21.17 17.88
C PRO A 219 -0.83 -20.29 16.65
N HIS A 220 0.33 -19.61 16.64
CA HIS A 220 0.76 -18.79 15.53
C HIS A 220 1.16 -19.63 14.31
N ALA A 221 1.82 -20.77 14.53
CA ALA A 221 2.11 -21.73 13.46
C ALA A 221 0.81 -22.28 12.83
N ALA A 222 -0.20 -22.59 13.67
CA ALA A 222 -1.52 -22.99 13.18
C ALA A 222 -2.22 -21.87 12.38
N ALA A 223 -2.14 -20.61 12.83
CA ALA A 223 -2.69 -19.46 12.12
C ALA A 223 -2.00 -19.26 10.73
N VAL A 224 -0.68 -19.43 10.66
CA VAL A 224 0.08 -19.37 9.40
C VAL A 224 -0.31 -20.52 8.47
N ALA A 225 -0.42 -21.75 8.98
CA ALA A 225 -0.86 -22.90 8.19
C ALA A 225 -2.28 -22.69 7.64
N LEU A 226 -3.20 -22.17 8.45
CA LEU A 226 -4.55 -21.82 8.03
C LEU A 226 -4.54 -20.74 6.93
N TYR A 227 -3.75 -19.68 7.11
CA TYR A 227 -3.62 -18.62 6.08
C TYR A 227 -3.14 -19.18 4.75
N PHE A 228 -2.07 -20.00 4.73
CA PHE A 228 -1.56 -20.58 3.50
C PHE A 228 -2.53 -21.61 2.90
N GLY A 229 -3.27 -22.35 3.72
CA GLY A 229 -4.35 -23.21 3.26
C GLY A 229 -5.44 -22.45 2.52
N LEU A 230 -5.98 -21.39 3.13
CA LEU A 230 -6.99 -20.52 2.52
C LEU A 230 -6.46 -19.84 1.25
N ARG A 231 -5.23 -19.32 1.30
CA ARG A 231 -4.58 -18.67 0.15
C ARG A 231 -4.40 -19.65 -1.03
N THR A 232 -3.98 -20.88 -0.74
CA THR A 232 -3.81 -21.90 -1.78
C THR A 232 -5.15 -22.31 -2.36
N ALA A 233 -6.20 -22.43 -1.54
CA ALA A 233 -7.55 -22.70 -2.03
C ALA A 233 -8.07 -21.58 -2.95
N ALA A 234 -7.76 -20.32 -2.63
CA ALA A 234 -8.21 -19.16 -3.41
C ALA A 234 -7.40 -18.95 -4.71
N LEU A 235 -6.07 -19.14 -4.67
CA LEU A 235 -5.16 -18.81 -5.79
C LEU A 235 -4.71 -20.02 -6.61
N GLY A 236 -4.99 -21.24 -6.15
CA GLY A 236 -4.45 -22.47 -6.72
C GLY A 236 -2.96 -22.72 -6.42
N ALA A 237 -2.28 -21.75 -5.76
CA ALA A 237 -0.88 -21.84 -5.39
C ALA A 237 -0.58 -21.02 -4.13
N PRO A 238 0.36 -21.46 -3.26
CA PRO A 238 0.72 -20.72 -2.05
C PRO A 238 1.47 -19.41 -2.34
N VAL A 239 2.17 -19.36 -3.46
CA VAL A 239 2.86 -18.16 -3.96
C VAL A 239 2.44 -17.92 -5.41
N ALA A 240 1.96 -16.72 -5.70
CA ALA A 240 1.56 -16.37 -7.05
C ALA A 240 2.79 -16.17 -7.95
N SER A 241 2.71 -16.65 -9.18
CA SER A 241 3.72 -16.34 -10.20
C SER A 241 3.56 -14.86 -10.60
N ALA A 242 4.57 -14.07 -10.34
CA ALA A 242 4.67 -12.75 -10.95
C ALA A 242 5.17 -12.93 -12.40
N GLY A 243 4.65 -12.11 -13.34
CA GLY A 243 5.07 -12.13 -14.74
C GLY A 243 6.58 -11.95 -14.96
N VAL A 244 7.00 -11.61 -16.16
CA VAL A 244 8.42 -11.40 -16.47
C VAL A 244 8.96 -10.24 -15.63
N LEU A 245 9.79 -10.57 -14.67
CA LEU A 245 10.36 -9.62 -13.71
C LEU A 245 11.87 -9.55 -13.87
N PRO A 246 12.51 -8.45 -13.50
CA PRO A 246 13.97 -8.37 -13.44
C PRO A 246 14.56 -9.55 -12.65
N GLY A 247 15.71 -10.04 -13.04
CA GLY A 247 16.40 -11.13 -12.34
C GLY A 247 16.61 -10.81 -10.85
N LEU A 248 16.67 -11.84 -10.01
CA LEU A 248 16.85 -11.69 -8.56
C LEU A 248 18.01 -10.74 -8.22
N TRP A 249 19.14 -10.90 -8.88
CA TRP A 249 20.34 -10.09 -8.64
C TRP A 249 20.12 -8.60 -8.95
N THR A 250 19.40 -8.29 -10.02
CA THR A 250 19.03 -6.91 -10.37
C THR A 250 18.14 -6.30 -9.28
N ARG A 251 17.14 -7.04 -8.80
CA ARG A 251 16.26 -6.61 -7.72
C ARG A 251 17.01 -6.39 -6.40
N LEU A 252 17.94 -7.30 -6.07
CA LEU A 252 18.79 -7.13 -4.89
C LEU A 252 19.71 -5.91 -5.02
N ALA A 253 20.29 -5.67 -6.20
CA ALA A 253 21.11 -4.49 -6.44
C ALA A 253 20.31 -3.19 -6.32
N GLN A 254 19.05 -3.16 -6.77
CA GLN A 254 18.18 -2.00 -6.61
C GLN A 254 17.92 -1.62 -5.13
N ASN A 255 18.02 -2.59 -4.20
CA ASN A 255 17.87 -2.31 -2.77
C ASN A 255 18.97 -1.43 -2.20
N TYR A 256 20.11 -1.32 -2.88
CA TYR A 256 21.11 -0.32 -2.54
C TYR A 256 20.55 1.11 -2.59
N TYR A 257 19.54 1.36 -3.43
CA TYR A 257 18.81 2.62 -3.54
C TYR A 257 17.52 2.62 -2.72
N VAL A 258 16.68 1.59 -2.84
CA VAL A 258 15.31 1.55 -2.30
C VAL A 258 15.26 1.75 -0.78
N LEU A 259 16.11 1.03 -0.04
CA LEU A 259 16.14 1.14 1.43
C LEU A 259 16.56 2.52 1.92
N PRO A 260 17.70 3.11 1.46
CA PRO A 260 18.06 4.48 1.79
C PRO A 260 17.01 5.51 1.37
N ARG A 261 16.36 5.33 0.22
CA ARG A 261 15.31 6.26 -0.26
C ARG A 261 14.11 6.30 0.67
N TYR A 262 13.62 5.15 1.16
CA TYR A 262 12.55 5.12 2.17
C TYR A 262 12.95 5.85 3.46
N LEU A 263 14.15 5.64 3.96
CA LEU A 263 14.63 6.33 5.16
C LEU A 263 14.79 7.83 4.91
N LEU A 264 15.26 8.22 3.73
CA LEU A 264 15.37 9.62 3.36
C LEU A 264 13.98 10.29 3.29
N LEU A 265 12.98 9.64 2.68
CA LEU A 265 11.59 10.12 2.66
C LEU A 265 10.97 10.21 4.05
N ALA A 266 11.34 9.29 4.95
CA ALA A 266 10.90 9.33 6.34
C ALA A 266 11.60 10.40 7.18
N LEU A 267 12.82 10.82 6.85
CA LEU A 267 13.53 11.88 7.56
C LEU A 267 13.29 13.26 6.93
N PHE A 268 13.20 13.29 5.61
CA PHE A 268 13.01 14.50 4.80
C PHE A 268 11.89 14.22 3.79
N PRO A 269 10.61 14.38 4.17
CA PRO A 269 9.47 14.04 3.33
C PRO A 269 9.28 15.06 2.19
N ARG A 270 10.22 15.10 1.26
CA ARG A 270 10.16 15.85 0.00
C ARG A 270 9.83 14.88 -1.13
N ASP A 271 9.29 15.41 -2.22
CA ASP A 271 9.03 14.67 -3.45
C ASP A 271 8.22 13.38 -3.19
N LEU A 272 7.16 13.52 -2.38
CA LEU A 272 6.23 12.44 -2.09
C LEU A 272 5.31 12.21 -3.28
N GLY A 273 5.16 10.95 -3.71
CA GLY A 273 4.36 10.54 -4.86
C GLY A 273 3.83 9.11 -4.71
N PRO A 274 2.76 8.76 -5.44
CA PRO A 274 2.22 7.39 -5.43
C PRO A 274 3.18 6.38 -6.09
N TYR A 275 4.15 6.86 -6.85
CA TYR A 275 5.19 6.08 -7.51
C TYR A 275 6.56 6.65 -7.20
N HIS A 276 7.55 5.76 -7.06
CA HIS A 276 8.96 6.10 -7.03
C HIS A 276 9.70 5.09 -7.89
N GLU A 277 10.35 5.59 -8.92
CA GLU A 277 11.14 4.76 -9.81
C GLU A 277 12.60 4.67 -9.32
N VAL A 278 13.24 3.54 -9.62
CA VAL A 278 14.68 3.38 -9.35
C VAL A 278 15.44 3.96 -10.53
N PRO A 279 16.16 5.08 -10.36
CA PRO A 279 16.86 5.71 -11.47
C PRO A 279 17.96 4.78 -12.03
N ALA A 280 18.16 4.79 -13.34
CA ALA A 280 19.16 3.93 -14.00
C ALA A 280 20.58 4.12 -13.44
N ASN A 281 20.91 5.35 -13.03
CA ASN A 281 22.21 5.71 -12.45
C ASN A 281 22.26 5.64 -10.92
N TYR A 282 21.33 4.90 -10.27
CA TYR A 282 21.22 4.89 -8.80
C TYR A 282 22.53 4.55 -8.09
N ALA A 283 23.37 3.70 -8.68
CA ALA A 283 24.63 3.27 -8.04
C ALA A 283 25.65 4.41 -7.86
N THR A 284 25.53 5.50 -8.62
CA THR A 284 26.45 6.66 -8.59
C THR A 284 25.96 7.81 -7.71
N LEU A 285 24.83 7.68 -7.04
CA LEU A 285 24.26 8.73 -6.20
C LEU A 285 25.09 8.92 -4.92
N TRP A 286 25.74 10.07 -4.81
CA TRP A 286 26.72 10.40 -3.76
C TRP A 286 26.19 10.29 -2.32
N TRP A 287 24.89 10.47 -2.11
CA TRP A 287 24.28 10.44 -0.78
C TRP A 287 24.02 9.01 -0.26
N LEU A 288 23.99 7.98 -1.12
CA LEU A 288 23.73 6.60 -0.71
C LEU A 288 24.73 6.06 0.33
N PRO A 289 26.06 6.21 0.14
CA PRO A 289 27.02 5.77 1.15
C PRO A 289 26.82 6.44 2.51
N LEU A 290 26.38 7.71 2.54
CA LEU A 290 26.12 8.42 3.78
C LEU A 290 24.95 7.82 4.55
N ILE A 291 23.86 7.50 3.85
CA ILE A 291 22.68 6.87 4.47
C ILE A 291 23.01 5.45 4.94
N TRP A 292 23.75 4.66 4.14
CA TRP A 292 24.21 3.33 4.57
C TRP A 292 25.11 3.40 5.80
N THR A 293 26.01 4.38 5.87
CA THR A 293 26.84 4.63 7.05
C THR A 293 25.96 4.97 8.26
N ALA A 294 24.95 5.84 8.10
CA ALA A 294 24.02 6.18 9.18
C ALA A 294 23.22 4.97 9.66
N ILE A 295 22.78 4.09 8.74
CA ILE A 295 22.14 2.81 9.08
C ILE A 295 23.08 1.93 9.92
N ALA A 296 24.32 1.73 9.45
CA ALA A 296 25.32 0.92 10.15
C ALA A 296 25.62 1.48 11.54
N LEU A 297 25.83 2.79 11.67
CA LEU A 297 26.05 3.45 12.95
C LEU A 297 24.84 3.29 13.90
N THR A 298 23.62 3.37 13.37
CA THR A 298 22.41 3.16 14.16
C THR A 298 22.34 1.73 14.70
N VAL A 299 22.61 0.72 13.84
CA VAL A 299 22.67 -0.69 14.26
C VAL A 299 23.74 -0.91 15.33
N VAL A 300 24.95 -0.36 15.15
CA VAL A 300 26.03 -0.44 16.14
C VAL A 300 25.63 0.24 17.46
N LEU A 301 24.99 1.41 17.41
CA LEU A 301 24.53 2.11 18.61
C LEU A 301 23.48 1.30 19.38
N VAL A 302 22.52 0.70 18.67
CA VAL A 302 21.51 -0.18 19.27
C VAL A 302 22.17 -1.43 19.87
N ALA A 303 23.11 -2.04 19.16
CA ALA A 303 23.84 -3.23 19.65
C ALA A 303 24.69 -2.93 20.90
N ARG A 304 25.36 -1.77 20.96
CA ARG A 304 26.18 -1.37 22.10
C ARG A 304 25.38 -0.93 23.31
N ARG A 305 24.19 -0.37 23.12
CA ARG A 305 23.31 0.14 24.19
C ARG A 305 21.88 -0.30 23.94
N PRO A 306 21.58 -1.60 24.01
CA PRO A 306 20.26 -2.10 23.69
C PRO A 306 19.23 -1.57 24.70
N SER A 307 18.12 -1.04 24.18
CA SER A 307 16.87 -0.87 24.92
C SER A 307 15.81 -1.74 24.29
N THR A 308 14.83 -2.18 25.05
CA THR A 308 13.71 -2.99 24.56
C THR A 308 13.04 -2.34 23.34
N ALA A 309 12.78 -1.03 23.42
CA ALA A 309 12.12 -0.29 22.37
C ALA A 309 12.99 -0.16 21.10
N ALA A 310 14.30 0.10 21.25
CA ALA A 310 15.20 0.21 20.10
C ALA A 310 15.40 -1.15 19.40
N VAL A 311 15.55 -2.23 20.15
CA VAL A 311 15.68 -3.58 19.59
C VAL A 311 14.40 -3.99 18.86
N LEU A 312 13.23 -3.84 19.50
CA LEU A 312 11.96 -4.17 18.85
C LEU A 312 11.68 -3.24 17.65
N GLY A 313 11.97 -1.94 17.76
CA GLY A 313 11.85 -1.00 16.66
C GLY A 313 12.69 -1.41 15.46
N LEU A 314 13.95 -1.80 15.69
CA LEU A 314 14.83 -2.29 14.62
C LEU A 314 14.33 -3.60 14.02
N LEU A 315 13.85 -4.54 14.84
CA LEU A 315 13.29 -5.81 14.35
C LEU A 315 12.02 -5.58 13.51
N LEU A 316 11.10 -4.74 13.99
CA LEU A 316 9.89 -4.38 13.25
C LEU A 316 10.24 -3.72 11.91
N LEU A 317 11.17 -2.78 11.92
CA LEU A 317 11.62 -2.10 10.71
C LEU A 317 12.24 -3.11 9.73
N ALA A 318 13.23 -3.88 10.16
CA ALA A 318 13.96 -4.80 9.29
C ALA A 318 13.07 -5.93 8.73
N MET A 319 12.25 -6.57 9.58
CA MET A 319 11.39 -7.66 9.13
C MET A 319 10.32 -7.16 8.15
N ASN A 320 9.73 -5.99 8.39
CA ASN A 320 8.71 -5.45 7.49
C ASN A 320 9.29 -4.76 6.24
N LEU A 321 10.59 -4.44 6.21
CA LEU A 321 11.27 -4.07 4.97
C LEU A 321 11.57 -5.28 4.08
N ALA A 322 11.70 -6.49 4.62
CA ALA A 322 12.04 -7.69 3.86
C ALA A 322 11.09 -7.98 2.67
N PRO A 323 9.76 -7.85 2.76
CA PRO A 323 8.87 -7.97 1.59
C PRO A 323 9.05 -6.84 0.57
N ILE A 324 9.47 -5.65 1.02
CA ILE A 324 9.58 -4.44 0.20
C ILE A 324 10.86 -4.48 -0.66
N VAL A 325 11.87 -5.20 -0.21
CA VAL A 325 13.14 -5.37 -0.96
C VAL A 325 13.01 -6.25 -2.20
N ASN A 326 11.79 -6.49 -2.68
CA ASN A 326 11.50 -7.20 -3.92
C ASN A 326 12.18 -8.59 -4.06
N ILE A 327 12.49 -9.27 -2.95
CA ILE A 327 12.91 -10.67 -2.96
C ILE A 327 11.75 -11.51 -3.52
N VAL A 328 10.54 -11.26 -2.99
CA VAL A 328 9.28 -11.68 -3.63
C VAL A 328 8.75 -10.47 -4.39
N PRO A 329 8.73 -10.50 -5.72
CA PRO A 329 8.46 -9.33 -6.51
C PRO A 329 7.01 -8.84 -6.38
N ILE A 330 6.85 -7.51 -6.38
CA ILE A 330 5.55 -6.85 -6.47
C ILE A 330 5.35 -6.42 -7.93
N PRO A 331 4.34 -6.92 -8.63
CA PRO A 331 4.24 -6.78 -10.08
C PRO A 331 4.10 -5.35 -10.61
N SER A 332 3.56 -4.43 -9.82
CA SER A 332 3.09 -3.13 -10.33
C SER A 332 4.00 -1.94 -10.03
N THR A 333 4.92 -2.03 -9.09
CA THR A 333 5.81 -0.91 -8.73
C THR A 333 6.98 -1.36 -7.88
N SER A 334 8.14 -0.76 -8.12
CA SER A 334 9.35 -1.04 -7.34
C SER A 334 9.29 -0.41 -5.95
N MET A 335 8.59 0.75 -5.80
CA MET A 335 8.54 1.51 -4.57
C MET A 335 7.27 2.37 -4.50
N ALA A 336 6.57 2.36 -3.34
CA ALA A 336 5.42 3.22 -3.05
C ALA A 336 5.40 3.56 -1.55
N GLU A 337 4.92 4.76 -1.19
CA GLU A 337 4.92 5.24 0.21
C GLU A 337 4.08 4.35 1.12
N ARG A 338 2.94 3.85 0.64
CA ARG A 338 2.07 2.92 1.37
C ARG A 338 2.77 1.64 1.84
N PHE A 339 3.84 1.22 1.18
CA PHE A 339 4.60 0.03 1.60
C PHE A 339 5.40 0.29 2.88
N PHE A 340 5.79 1.55 3.12
CA PHE A 340 6.53 1.93 4.30
C PHE A 340 5.64 2.13 5.54
N TYR A 341 4.31 2.09 5.41
CA TYR A 341 3.38 2.32 6.52
C TYR A 341 3.59 1.35 7.69
N ILE A 342 3.76 0.05 7.42
CA ILE A 342 3.99 -0.96 8.46
C ILE A 342 5.42 -0.86 9.04
N PRO A 343 6.50 -0.80 8.21
CA PRO A 343 7.86 -0.61 8.71
C PRO A 343 8.06 0.65 9.54
N ALA A 344 7.34 1.72 9.21
CA ALA A 344 7.43 3.00 9.90
C ALA A 344 7.12 2.91 11.41
N ALA A 345 6.23 2.02 11.84
CA ALA A 345 5.97 1.81 13.26
C ALA A 345 7.25 1.41 14.02
N GLY A 346 8.08 0.56 13.41
CA GLY A 346 9.41 0.21 13.95
C GLY A 346 10.37 1.39 13.97
N LEU A 347 10.42 2.16 12.87
CA LEU A 347 11.23 3.37 12.79
C LEU A 347 10.84 4.39 13.85
N TRP A 348 9.53 4.62 14.06
CA TRP A 348 9.08 5.61 15.04
C TRP A 348 9.38 5.20 16.48
N LEU A 349 9.35 3.90 16.82
CA LEU A 349 9.84 3.41 18.10
C LEU A 349 11.34 3.65 18.28
N LEU A 350 12.14 3.42 17.25
CA LEU A 350 13.58 3.68 17.26
C LEU A 350 13.86 5.17 17.42
N VAL A 351 13.21 6.02 16.65
CA VAL A 351 13.34 7.49 16.75
C VAL A 351 12.93 7.97 18.14
N ALA A 352 11.85 7.44 18.72
CA ALA A 352 11.41 7.78 20.07
C ALA A 352 12.44 7.39 21.16
N ASP A 353 13.14 6.26 21.01
CA ASP A 353 14.23 5.89 21.92
C ASP A 353 15.43 6.82 21.79
N LEU A 354 15.83 7.16 20.57
CA LEU A 354 16.90 8.13 20.31
C LEU A 354 16.53 9.51 20.87
N ALA A 355 15.28 9.96 20.64
CA ALA A 355 14.74 11.19 21.18
C ALA A 355 14.78 11.23 22.71
N ARG A 356 14.39 10.13 23.37
CA ARG A 356 14.48 9.97 24.83
C ARG A 356 15.92 10.12 25.34
N ARG A 357 16.88 9.53 24.63
CA ARG A 357 18.33 9.66 24.97
C ARG A 357 18.84 11.08 24.75
N ALA A 358 18.42 11.74 23.69
CA ALA A 358 18.80 13.13 23.38
C ALA A 358 18.19 14.12 24.39
N SER A 359 16.91 13.96 24.75
CA SER A 359 16.22 14.84 25.69
C SER A 359 16.89 14.88 27.07
N ALA A 360 17.48 13.76 27.49
CA ALA A 360 18.24 13.68 28.74
C ALA A 360 19.52 14.56 28.73
N ARG A 361 20.04 14.95 27.55
CA ARG A 361 21.24 15.77 27.38
C ARG A 361 20.91 17.24 27.11
N ILE A 362 19.87 17.52 26.33
CA ILE A 362 19.53 18.88 25.84
C ILE A 362 18.54 19.57 26.78
N GLY A 363 17.84 18.81 27.64
CA GLY A 363 16.78 19.28 28.50
C GLY A 363 15.38 19.04 27.91
N ALA A 364 14.48 18.53 28.74
CA ALA A 364 13.16 18.05 28.30
C ALA A 364 12.28 19.16 27.71
N ARG A 365 12.37 20.41 28.22
CA ARG A 365 11.55 21.54 27.74
C ARG A 365 11.96 21.98 26.33
N ALA A 366 13.26 22.15 26.09
CA ALA A 366 13.78 22.53 24.77
C ALA A 366 13.47 21.42 23.73
N PHE A 367 13.66 20.17 24.13
CA PHE A 367 13.35 19.02 23.28
C PHE A 367 11.86 18.96 22.92
N ALA A 368 10.97 19.20 23.91
CA ALA A 368 9.52 19.23 23.68
C ALA A 368 9.11 20.36 22.73
N ALA A 369 9.69 21.56 22.89
CA ALA A 369 9.39 22.69 22.00
C ALA A 369 9.77 22.37 20.53
N VAL A 370 10.97 21.83 20.30
CA VAL A 370 11.40 21.39 18.95
C VAL A 370 10.47 20.30 18.41
N GLY A 371 10.09 19.33 19.25
CA GLY A 371 9.17 18.26 18.87
C GLY A 371 7.79 18.77 18.47
N VAL A 372 7.24 19.75 19.16
CA VAL A 372 5.95 20.38 18.81
C VAL A 372 6.06 21.12 17.47
N VAL A 373 7.11 21.92 17.26
CA VAL A 373 7.33 22.62 15.98
C VAL A 373 7.42 21.62 14.83
N ALA A 374 8.22 20.55 15.01
CA ALA A 374 8.34 19.49 14.00
C ALA A 374 7.00 18.80 13.73
N ALA A 375 6.24 18.45 14.77
CA ALA A 375 4.94 17.79 14.62
C ALA A 375 3.93 18.69 13.88
N VAL A 376 3.90 20.01 14.20
CA VAL A 376 3.05 20.97 13.48
C VAL A 376 3.47 21.08 12.02
N ALA A 377 4.77 21.22 11.74
CA ALA A 377 5.28 21.33 10.36
C ALA A 377 4.96 20.08 9.54
N LEU A 378 5.19 18.88 10.10
CA LEU A 378 4.82 17.61 9.46
C LEU A 378 3.31 17.50 9.26
N GLY A 379 2.50 17.83 10.28
CA GLY A 379 1.05 17.75 10.19
C GLY A 379 0.46 18.69 9.13
N LEU A 380 0.97 19.93 9.02
CA LEU A 380 0.58 20.86 7.95
C LEU A 380 0.95 20.32 6.56
N ARG A 381 2.14 19.70 6.44
CA ARG A 381 2.56 19.07 5.19
C ARG A 381 1.69 17.88 4.84
N THR A 382 1.35 17.04 5.83
CA THR A 382 0.45 15.90 5.68
C THR A 382 -0.93 16.33 5.22
N SER A 383 -1.51 17.33 5.89
CA SER A 383 -2.82 17.88 5.51
C SER A 383 -2.83 18.46 4.08
N ARG A 384 -1.69 19.01 3.61
CA ARG A 384 -1.55 19.43 2.21
C ARG A 384 -1.46 18.23 1.28
N ARG A 385 -0.67 17.23 1.65
CA ARG A 385 -0.47 16.00 0.87
C ARG A 385 -1.75 15.19 0.72
N ASP A 386 -2.61 15.12 1.74
CA ASP A 386 -3.89 14.43 1.67
C ASP A 386 -4.83 15.03 0.60
N ARG A 387 -4.69 16.32 0.28
CA ARG A 387 -5.46 16.96 -0.80
C ARG A 387 -5.01 16.54 -2.19
N ASP A 388 -3.80 16.04 -2.34
CA ASP A 388 -3.32 15.51 -3.63
C ASP A 388 -4.14 14.27 -4.04
N TRP A 389 -4.75 13.57 -3.07
CA TRP A 389 -5.63 12.41 -3.25
C TRP A 389 -7.10 12.78 -3.47
N ARG A 390 -7.39 14.04 -3.77
CA ARG A 390 -8.76 14.54 -3.93
C ARG A 390 -9.48 13.95 -5.15
N ASP A 391 -8.79 13.86 -6.27
CA ASP A 391 -9.24 13.31 -7.55
C ASP A 391 -8.03 12.90 -8.39
N ASP A 392 -8.25 12.10 -9.45
CA ASP A 392 -7.16 11.57 -10.28
C ASP A 392 -6.31 12.66 -10.93
N VAL A 393 -6.93 13.75 -11.36
CA VAL A 393 -6.22 14.87 -12.01
C VAL A 393 -5.24 15.51 -11.05
N THR A 394 -5.68 15.73 -9.80
CA THR A 394 -4.84 16.33 -8.75
C THR A 394 -3.75 15.35 -8.33
N LEU A 395 -4.10 14.06 -8.17
CA LEU A 395 -3.17 12.99 -7.79
C LEU A 395 -2.02 12.88 -8.79
N PHE A 396 -2.34 12.66 -10.07
CA PHE A 396 -1.30 12.41 -11.07
C PHE A 396 -0.52 13.66 -11.46
N ARG A 397 -1.12 14.85 -11.35
CA ARG A 397 -0.37 16.11 -11.45
C ARG A 397 0.68 16.21 -10.35
N SER A 398 0.34 15.84 -9.10
CA SER A 398 1.30 15.84 -8.00
C SER A 398 2.38 14.76 -8.18
N ALA A 399 2.02 13.62 -8.77
CA ALA A 399 2.96 12.55 -9.09
C ALA A 399 4.02 13.01 -10.10
N ILE A 400 3.62 13.70 -11.18
CA ILE A 400 4.56 14.27 -12.16
C ILE A 400 5.44 15.36 -11.52
N ALA A 401 4.88 16.17 -10.61
CA ALA A 401 5.68 17.17 -9.91
C ALA A 401 6.76 16.55 -9.02
N ALA A 402 6.49 15.37 -8.43
CA ALA A 402 7.44 14.62 -7.63
C ALA A 402 8.47 13.86 -8.48
N GLU A 403 8.03 13.26 -9.59
CA GLU A 403 8.83 12.42 -10.48
C GLU A 403 8.54 12.78 -11.96
N PRO A 404 9.16 13.86 -12.49
CA PRO A 404 8.87 14.33 -13.86
C PRO A 404 9.23 13.33 -14.98
N ALA A 405 10.08 12.35 -14.69
CA ALA A 405 10.47 11.31 -15.64
C ALA A 405 9.68 9.99 -15.43
N SER A 406 8.57 10.01 -14.68
CA SER A 406 7.75 8.81 -14.48
C SER A 406 6.80 8.60 -15.65
N LEU A 407 7.05 7.55 -16.44
CA LEU A 407 6.14 7.09 -17.50
C LEU A 407 4.74 6.82 -16.93
N THR A 408 4.67 6.08 -15.83
CA THR A 408 3.41 5.71 -15.19
C THR A 408 2.60 6.92 -14.75
N ALA A 409 3.26 7.98 -14.24
CA ALA A 409 2.58 9.21 -13.84
C ALA A 409 1.98 9.96 -15.03
N HIS A 410 2.75 10.12 -16.13
CA HIS A 410 2.27 10.73 -17.36
C HIS A 410 1.13 9.92 -17.99
N PHE A 411 1.26 8.60 -18.05
CA PHE A 411 0.23 7.71 -18.58
C PHE A 411 -1.10 7.87 -17.82
N ASN A 412 -1.05 7.77 -16.49
CA ASN A 412 -2.26 7.87 -15.66
C ASN A 412 -2.84 9.29 -15.63
N TYR A 413 -2.00 10.32 -15.72
CA TYR A 413 -2.48 11.69 -15.84
C TYR A 413 -3.22 11.90 -17.16
N GLY A 414 -2.70 11.36 -18.27
CA GLY A 414 -3.39 11.33 -19.56
C GLY A 414 -4.75 10.64 -19.47
N ASN A 415 -4.84 9.50 -18.79
CA ASN A 415 -6.10 8.80 -18.56
C ASN A 415 -7.09 9.65 -17.73
N ALA A 416 -6.63 10.27 -16.65
CA ALA A 416 -7.44 11.15 -15.82
C ALA A 416 -8.00 12.37 -16.59
N LEU A 417 -7.18 12.95 -17.45
CA LEU A 417 -7.58 14.06 -18.33
C LEU A 417 -8.59 13.61 -19.40
N LYS A 418 -8.39 12.43 -20.00
CA LYS A 418 -9.34 11.81 -20.92
C LYS A 418 -10.71 11.65 -20.27
N ASP A 419 -10.77 11.12 -19.05
CA ASP A 419 -12.00 10.90 -18.28
C ASP A 419 -12.74 12.24 -17.97
N LYS A 420 -12.02 13.36 -17.97
CA LYS A 420 -12.57 14.72 -17.87
C LYS A 420 -12.92 15.36 -19.21
N GLY A 421 -12.70 14.66 -20.34
CA GLY A 421 -12.92 15.19 -21.68
C GLY A 421 -11.81 16.14 -22.18
N ALA A 422 -10.72 16.30 -21.44
CA ALA A 422 -9.58 17.15 -21.80
C ALA A 422 -8.63 16.42 -22.77
N PHE A 423 -9.13 16.05 -23.95
CA PHE A 423 -8.44 15.16 -24.90
C PHE A 423 -7.11 15.71 -25.44
N ALA A 424 -7.02 17.02 -25.63
CA ALA A 424 -5.79 17.65 -26.12
C ALA A 424 -4.67 17.55 -25.08
N GLU A 425 -4.98 17.82 -23.82
CA GLU A 425 -4.06 17.72 -22.70
C GLU A 425 -3.69 16.25 -22.43
N ALA A 426 -4.65 15.33 -22.52
CA ALA A 426 -4.40 13.88 -22.40
C ALA A 426 -3.37 13.41 -23.43
N ARG A 427 -3.52 13.85 -24.71
CA ARG A 427 -2.55 13.56 -25.77
C ARG A 427 -1.15 14.05 -25.42
N GLN A 428 -1.02 15.27 -24.88
CA GLN A 428 0.28 15.82 -24.48
C GLN A 428 0.94 14.95 -23.40
N GLN A 429 0.18 14.48 -22.42
CA GLN A 429 0.71 13.63 -21.36
C GLN A 429 1.14 12.25 -21.90
N TRP A 430 0.37 11.63 -22.78
CA TRP A 430 0.76 10.38 -23.41
C TRP A 430 1.97 10.53 -24.35
N GLN A 431 2.10 11.68 -25.02
CA GLN A 431 3.32 11.98 -25.79
C GLN A 431 4.55 12.14 -24.87
N ALA A 432 4.38 12.75 -23.68
CA ALA A 432 5.44 12.80 -22.68
C ALA A 432 5.81 11.40 -22.16
N ALA A 433 4.83 10.52 -21.96
CA ALA A 433 5.08 9.12 -21.61
C ALA A 433 5.90 8.39 -22.71
N LEU A 434 5.56 8.58 -23.99
CA LEU A 434 6.31 8.01 -25.11
C LEU A 434 7.70 8.64 -25.31
N ALA A 435 7.93 9.86 -24.82
CA ALA A 435 9.27 10.43 -24.79
C ALA A 435 10.20 9.70 -23.80
N ILE A 436 9.62 9.05 -22.78
CA ILE A 436 10.36 8.24 -21.79
C ILE A 436 10.54 6.81 -22.32
N ASP A 437 9.46 6.15 -22.77
CA ASP A 437 9.50 4.86 -23.45
C ASP A 437 8.72 4.92 -24.76
N PRO A 438 9.42 5.02 -25.90
CA PRO A 438 8.78 5.11 -27.23
C PRO A 438 7.99 3.87 -27.65
N GLN A 439 8.08 2.76 -26.91
CA GLN A 439 7.41 1.51 -27.26
C GLN A 439 6.33 1.11 -26.23
N ASP A 440 6.01 1.98 -25.23
CA ASP A 440 5.04 1.62 -24.20
C ASP A 440 3.69 1.21 -24.77
N PRO A 441 3.30 -0.07 -24.59
CA PRO A 441 2.09 -0.62 -25.21
C PRO A 441 0.81 0.08 -24.76
N GLY A 442 0.72 0.38 -23.45
CA GLY A 442 -0.45 1.02 -22.86
C GLY A 442 -0.69 2.41 -23.45
N THR A 443 0.37 3.21 -23.55
CA THR A 443 0.31 4.56 -24.09
C THR A 443 -0.06 4.56 -25.58
N HIS A 444 0.52 3.64 -26.36
CA HIS A 444 0.12 3.49 -27.74
C HIS A 444 -1.36 3.08 -27.89
N ALA A 445 -1.89 2.17 -27.05
CA ALA A 445 -3.29 1.80 -27.07
C ALA A 445 -4.21 3.02 -26.81
N GLN A 446 -3.89 3.87 -25.83
CA GLN A 446 -4.67 5.07 -25.54
C GLN A 446 -4.62 6.12 -26.67
N LEU A 447 -3.45 6.35 -27.29
CA LEU A 447 -3.32 7.22 -28.46
C LEU A 447 -4.08 6.67 -29.66
N GLY A 448 -4.08 5.34 -29.84
CA GLY A 448 -4.89 4.67 -30.85
C GLY A 448 -6.39 4.90 -30.65
N THR A 449 -6.86 4.76 -29.39
CA THR A 449 -8.27 5.02 -29.03
C THR A 449 -8.63 6.50 -29.29
N LEU A 450 -7.76 7.43 -28.92
CA LEU A 450 -7.99 8.84 -29.18
C LEU A 450 -8.04 9.18 -30.67
N ALA A 451 -7.14 8.59 -31.46
CA ALA A 451 -7.14 8.77 -32.93
C ALA A 451 -8.39 8.20 -33.58
N ALA A 452 -8.85 7.03 -33.12
CA ALA A 452 -10.09 6.39 -33.60
C ALA A 452 -11.34 7.23 -33.30
N VAL A 453 -11.42 7.81 -32.09
CA VAL A 453 -12.48 8.75 -31.70
C VAL A 453 -12.45 10.01 -32.58
N GLY A 454 -11.26 10.50 -32.94
CA GLY A 454 -11.06 11.61 -33.85
C GLY A 454 -11.28 11.29 -35.35
N GLY A 455 -11.58 10.04 -35.70
CA GLY A 455 -11.81 9.60 -37.09
C GLY A 455 -10.54 9.27 -37.86
N ASP A 456 -9.35 9.46 -37.30
CA ASP A 456 -8.08 9.07 -37.93
C ASP A 456 -7.79 7.58 -37.71
N TYR A 457 -8.49 6.75 -38.49
CA TYR A 457 -8.36 5.28 -38.38
C TYR A 457 -6.96 4.80 -38.84
N GLY A 458 -6.27 5.54 -39.71
CA GLY A 458 -4.92 5.18 -40.10
C GLY A 458 -3.90 5.37 -38.99
N ALA A 459 -3.98 6.49 -38.26
CA ALA A 459 -3.16 6.68 -37.07
C ALA A 459 -3.54 5.67 -35.96
N ALA A 460 -4.83 5.44 -35.73
CA ALA A 460 -5.32 4.49 -34.74
C ALA A 460 -4.76 3.07 -35.00
N GLU A 461 -4.83 2.60 -36.24
CA GLU A 461 -4.29 1.29 -36.63
C GLU A 461 -2.79 1.18 -36.36
N ARG A 462 -1.99 2.20 -36.74
CA ARG A 462 -0.55 2.21 -36.46
C ARG A 462 -0.28 2.08 -34.97
N HIS A 463 -0.97 2.85 -34.14
CA HIS A 463 -0.80 2.82 -32.70
C HIS A 463 -1.20 1.47 -32.09
N TYR A 464 -2.34 0.90 -32.45
CA TYR A 464 -2.76 -0.42 -31.94
C TYR A 464 -1.78 -1.53 -32.35
N ARG A 465 -1.24 -1.50 -33.57
CA ARG A 465 -0.25 -2.47 -33.99
C ARG A 465 1.07 -2.37 -33.20
N ILE A 466 1.49 -1.14 -32.84
CA ILE A 466 2.65 -0.97 -31.96
C ILE A 466 2.34 -1.52 -30.57
N ALA A 467 1.19 -1.17 -30.01
CA ALA A 467 0.74 -1.67 -28.72
C ALA A 467 0.74 -3.20 -28.66
N LEU A 468 0.14 -3.85 -29.65
CA LEU A 468 0.04 -5.32 -29.72
C LEU A 468 1.37 -6.04 -30.00
N ARG A 469 2.37 -5.38 -30.62
CA ARG A 469 3.72 -5.91 -30.70
C ARG A 469 4.44 -5.90 -29.37
N GLY A 470 4.19 -4.89 -28.53
CA GLY A 470 4.77 -4.81 -27.19
C GLY A 470 4.05 -5.69 -26.17
N ASP A 471 2.72 -5.73 -26.23
CA ASP A 471 1.89 -6.60 -25.40
C ASP A 471 0.72 -7.16 -26.21
N GLY A 472 0.89 -8.37 -26.69
CA GLY A 472 -0.13 -9.13 -27.44
C GLY A 472 -1.35 -9.56 -26.61
N SER A 473 -1.42 -9.23 -25.32
CA SER A 473 -2.57 -9.54 -24.46
C SER A 473 -3.56 -8.40 -24.30
N LEU A 474 -3.32 -7.23 -24.93
CA LEU A 474 -4.17 -6.05 -24.82
C LEU A 474 -5.50 -6.23 -25.56
N SER A 475 -6.48 -6.79 -24.87
CA SER A 475 -7.79 -7.18 -25.43
C SER A 475 -8.58 -5.98 -25.99
N GLU A 476 -8.51 -4.80 -25.34
CA GLU A 476 -9.11 -3.56 -25.86
C GLU A 476 -8.46 -3.14 -27.19
N ALA A 477 -7.15 -3.23 -27.31
CA ALA A 477 -6.44 -2.91 -28.56
C ALA A 477 -6.81 -3.87 -29.69
N HIS A 478 -6.93 -5.17 -29.38
CA HIS A 478 -7.44 -6.17 -30.32
C HIS A 478 -8.87 -5.85 -30.75
N LEU A 479 -9.79 -5.54 -29.85
CA LEU A 479 -11.17 -5.21 -30.16
C LEU A 479 -11.25 -4.00 -31.08
N ASN A 480 -10.51 -2.95 -30.78
CA ASN A 480 -10.56 -1.71 -31.55
C ASN A 480 -9.87 -1.85 -32.92
N LEU A 481 -8.77 -2.60 -32.99
CA LEU A 481 -8.12 -2.91 -34.28
C LEU A 481 -9.02 -3.79 -35.16
N ALA A 482 -9.71 -4.78 -34.57
CA ALA A 482 -10.69 -5.59 -35.28
C ALA A 482 -11.79 -4.75 -35.94
N ARG A 483 -12.32 -3.74 -35.23
CA ARG A 483 -13.32 -2.79 -35.76
C ARG A 483 -12.79 -1.97 -36.94
N ILE A 484 -11.51 -1.57 -36.88
CA ILE A 484 -10.87 -0.84 -37.98
C ILE A 484 -10.71 -1.75 -39.19
N CYS A 485 -10.22 -2.97 -39.00
CA CYS A 485 -10.09 -3.98 -40.08
C CYS A 485 -11.43 -4.31 -40.71
N GLU A 486 -12.48 -4.50 -39.92
CA GLU A 486 -13.84 -4.73 -40.39
C GLU A 486 -14.34 -3.60 -41.30
N ARG A 487 -14.18 -2.34 -40.86
CA ARG A 487 -14.55 -1.15 -41.65
C ARG A 487 -13.78 -1.04 -42.95
N SER A 488 -12.57 -1.56 -42.99
CA SER A 488 -11.68 -1.57 -44.19
C SER A 488 -11.89 -2.78 -45.09
N GLY A 489 -12.87 -3.67 -44.77
CA GLY A 489 -13.15 -4.89 -45.54
C GLY A 489 -12.15 -6.02 -45.31
N ARG A 490 -11.21 -5.88 -44.36
CA ARG A 490 -10.21 -6.90 -44.00
C ARG A 490 -10.83 -7.92 -43.02
N THR A 491 -11.82 -8.67 -43.51
CA THR A 491 -12.67 -9.54 -42.67
C THR A 491 -11.89 -10.62 -41.94
N GLN A 492 -10.89 -11.23 -42.59
CA GLN A 492 -10.10 -12.30 -41.97
C GLN A 492 -9.26 -11.77 -40.81
N GLU A 493 -8.56 -10.66 -41.00
CA GLU A 493 -7.76 -9.99 -39.95
C GLU A 493 -8.67 -9.52 -38.80
N ALA A 494 -9.85 -8.98 -39.11
CA ALA A 494 -10.83 -8.59 -38.10
C ALA A 494 -11.26 -9.79 -37.24
N ARG A 495 -11.49 -10.96 -37.82
CA ARG A 495 -11.85 -12.19 -37.08
C ARG A 495 -10.75 -12.62 -36.13
N GLU A 496 -9.49 -12.60 -36.55
CA GLU A 496 -8.35 -12.97 -35.71
C GLU A 496 -8.27 -12.08 -34.46
N HIS A 497 -8.40 -10.77 -34.65
CA HIS A 497 -8.37 -9.82 -33.55
C HIS A 497 -9.64 -9.91 -32.66
N TYR A 498 -10.82 -10.16 -33.20
CA TYR A 498 -12.00 -10.41 -32.37
C TYR A 498 -11.87 -11.69 -31.55
N LEU A 499 -11.27 -12.76 -32.10
CA LEU A 499 -11.01 -14.00 -31.36
C LEU A 499 -10.04 -13.74 -30.17
N ALA A 500 -8.99 -12.96 -30.40
CA ALA A 500 -8.07 -12.57 -29.34
C ALA A 500 -8.76 -11.72 -28.25
N ALA A 501 -9.58 -10.75 -28.65
CA ALA A 501 -10.35 -9.92 -27.70
C ALA A 501 -11.39 -10.73 -26.90
N ALA A 502 -11.94 -11.80 -27.50
CA ALA A 502 -12.95 -12.66 -26.84
C ALA A 502 -12.38 -13.52 -25.70
N LEU A 503 -11.07 -13.59 -25.55
CA LEU A 503 -10.41 -14.29 -24.43
C LEU A 503 -10.58 -13.52 -23.11
N ASP A 504 -10.78 -12.20 -23.17
CA ASP A 504 -11.05 -11.37 -22.01
C ASP A 504 -12.54 -11.32 -21.72
N PRO A 505 -13.01 -11.71 -20.51
CA PRO A 505 -14.41 -11.66 -20.15
C PRO A 505 -15.06 -10.29 -20.37
N THR A 506 -14.31 -9.19 -20.18
CA THR A 506 -14.80 -7.81 -20.33
C THR A 506 -15.25 -7.50 -21.76
N PHE A 507 -14.53 -8.04 -22.74
CA PHE A 507 -14.77 -7.78 -24.17
C PHE A 507 -15.40 -8.95 -24.91
N SER A 508 -15.55 -10.12 -24.25
CA SER A 508 -15.95 -11.38 -24.88
C SER A 508 -17.33 -11.30 -25.55
N GLU A 509 -18.30 -10.66 -24.92
CA GLU A 509 -19.66 -10.54 -25.48
C GLU A 509 -19.64 -9.68 -26.76
N GLN A 510 -19.01 -8.52 -26.71
CA GLN A 510 -18.88 -7.63 -27.87
C GLN A 510 -18.12 -8.30 -29.03
N ALA A 511 -17.00 -8.96 -28.72
CA ALA A 511 -16.20 -9.65 -29.72
C ALA A 511 -16.96 -10.82 -30.37
N ARG A 512 -17.66 -11.65 -29.59
CA ARG A 512 -18.45 -12.77 -30.09
C ARG A 512 -19.63 -12.31 -30.93
N SER A 513 -20.35 -11.26 -30.53
CA SER A 513 -21.44 -10.67 -31.32
C SER A 513 -20.93 -10.23 -32.70
N ARG A 514 -19.75 -9.59 -32.78
CA ARG A 514 -19.18 -9.18 -34.08
C ARG A 514 -18.71 -10.39 -34.91
N LEU A 515 -18.12 -11.40 -34.28
CA LEU A 515 -17.76 -12.66 -34.96
C LEU A 515 -18.95 -13.34 -35.60
N GLN A 516 -20.08 -13.38 -34.90
CA GLN A 516 -21.34 -13.94 -35.46
C GLN A 516 -21.83 -13.12 -36.65
N ALA A 517 -21.81 -11.80 -36.54
CA ALA A 517 -22.20 -10.91 -37.65
C ALA A 517 -21.31 -11.10 -38.89
N LEU A 518 -20.00 -11.31 -38.71
CA LEU A 518 -19.06 -11.59 -39.81
C LEU A 518 -19.19 -13.00 -40.40
N ALA A 519 -19.83 -13.95 -39.70
CA ALA A 519 -20.09 -15.30 -40.19
C ALA A 519 -21.38 -15.39 -41.00
N THR A 520 -22.33 -14.45 -40.83
CA THR A 520 -23.59 -14.42 -41.54
C THR A 520 -23.35 -13.74 -42.91
N PRO A 521 -23.58 -14.45 -44.04
CA PRO A 521 -23.42 -13.79 -45.34
C PRO A 521 -24.44 -12.65 -45.47
N ALA A 522 -23.99 -11.51 -46.02
CA ALA A 522 -24.85 -10.38 -46.30
C ALA A 522 -26.06 -10.87 -47.14
N PRO A 523 -27.33 -10.49 -46.83
CA PRO A 523 -28.44 -10.83 -47.66
C PRO A 523 -28.15 -10.33 -49.07
N ALA A 524 -28.25 -11.25 -50.05
CA ALA A 524 -28.04 -10.93 -51.46
C ALA A 524 -28.91 -9.70 -51.81
N ALA A 525 -28.25 -8.62 -52.20
CA ALA A 525 -28.99 -7.44 -52.69
C ALA A 525 -29.89 -7.86 -53.86
N LYS A 526 -31.20 -7.74 -53.63
CA LYS A 526 -32.23 -7.99 -54.64
C LYS A 526 -32.27 -6.81 -55.61
#